data_7be9e3acf59ec2b331b7e0f93f6b2e07
#
_entry.id   7be9e3acf59ec2b331b7e0f93f6b2e07
#
_cell.length_a   1.000
_cell.length_b   1.000
_cell.length_c   1.000
_cell.angle_alpha   90.00
_cell.angle_beta   90.00
_cell.angle_gamma   90.00
#
_symmetry.space_group_name_H-M   'P 1'
#
loop_
_entity.id
_entity.type
_entity.pdbx_description
1 polymer ?
#
loop_
_entity_poly.entity_id
_entity_poly.type
_entity_poly.pdbx_seq_one_letter_code
_entity_poly.pdbx_strand_id
1 'polypeptide(L)'
;MKKILLSLSLAFMACTLQAASFGTVKWTKSVEAFSLADKAVRSAPVAVSSDGNTYVAGSFNTDMLFGTAILSNVATSAFIGKYDAEGKALWAVAMKGAARITSITADGSGNVYAVGTFAKEVKLTSTGNKPEVTINGKADDDSRSSFFMVKYDKGGKLLAHQVVVPKVKDDIVNSGNYFESPDATYFLSNKVMWVDNRLYFSAEYTGESSFGGKSLVANYFFFGNFMYVNIPRMGVYSVDASNLGNLKEELALTYDNEGAENMTRPESVNFTVADGKLYAAFVATGKVKLTSPNKTETFTFGEGNGKREHGFIFSEVSGATTFSTPFHSAFTDVETNYNLLGAMTFDKDNVYVAGTFNQPAVFGVNKTFKGGSDVFVAAFNRSTNAVRWVTTSGFDDGDNKKNREVLVGMSAVNGKMVVAAYAEETTEHKPQTALVYTLTSNGTLTKGNDSFVYGLGNNHNTIVTSTVDGTKITYTAFDADETTGVRTVADDAVVTRQGDVFSFSRALDAQVYNLQGALLLSQKGTRSLSVATLPQGVYVLKAGANKQKFIK
;
A
#
# COMPACT_ATOMS: atom_id res chain seq x y z
N MET A 1 -5.25 40.44 15.63
CA MET A 1 -4.24 40.35 14.55
C MET A 1 -3.04 39.49 14.91
N LYS A 2 -2.39 39.59 16.09
CA LYS A 2 -1.22 38.73 16.45
C LYS A 2 -1.51 37.23 16.55
N LYS A 3 -2.71 36.80 16.95
CA LYS A 3 -3.07 35.37 17.05
C LYS A 3 -3.33 34.68 15.70
N ILE A 4 -3.76 35.43 14.69
CA ILE A 4 -3.99 34.90 13.32
C ILE A 4 -2.66 34.74 12.58
N LEU A 5 -1.67 35.61 12.81
CA LEU A 5 -0.34 35.43 12.22
C LEU A 5 0.41 34.20 12.79
N LEU A 6 0.18 33.89 14.08
CA LEU A 6 0.83 32.72 14.73
C LEU A 6 0.25 31.40 14.24
N SER A 7 -1.07 31.34 13.98
CA SER A 7 -1.70 30.13 13.41
C SER A 7 -1.33 29.90 11.95
N LEU A 8 -1.13 30.96 11.16
CA LEU A 8 -0.66 30.84 9.78
C LEU A 8 0.81 30.41 9.70
N SER A 9 1.67 30.88 10.62
CA SER A 9 3.07 30.47 10.65
C SER A 9 3.25 29.02 11.15
N LEU A 10 2.42 28.52 12.07
CA LEU A 10 2.42 27.11 12.47
C LEU A 10 1.91 26.18 11.35
N ALA A 11 0.87 26.59 10.61
CA ALA A 11 0.38 25.82 9.47
C ALA A 11 1.43 25.76 8.33
N PHE A 12 2.18 26.83 8.11
CA PHE A 12 3.26 26.86 7.11
C PHE A 12 4.48 26.05 7.56
N MET A 13 4.83 26.01 8.86
CA MET A 13 5.88 25.15 9.40
C MET A 13 5.52 23.66 9.33
N ALA A 14 4.26 23.30 9.59
CA ALA A 14 3.81 21.92 9.45
C ALA A 14 3.90 21.42 7.99
N CYS A 15 3.53 22.27 7.01
CA CYS A 15 3.68 21.93 5.59
C CYS A 15 5.14 21.76 5.15
N THR A 16 6.08 22.57 5.68
CA THR A 16 7.49 22.47 5.27
C THR A 16 8.21 21.23 5.82
N LEU A 17 7.82 20.75 7.01
CA LEU A 17 8.35 19.51 7.58
C LEU A 17 7.86 18.26 6.81
N GLN A 18 6.62 18.27 6.32
CA GLN A 18 6.05 17.18 5.52
C GLN A 18 6.76 17.02 4.16
N ALA A 19 7.27 18.10 3.59
CA ALA A 19 7.96 18.11 2.30
C ALA A 19 9.26 17.28 2.28
N ALA A 20 9.95 17.12 3.40
CA ALA A 20 11.26 16.48 3.44
C ALA A 20 11.21 14.97 3.09
N SER A 21 10.13 14.26 3.42
CA SER A 21 10.00 12.80 3.19
C SER A 21 9.37 12.47 1.83
N PHE A 22 8.39 13.26 1.39
CA PHE A 22 7.62 12.95 0.18
C PHE A 22 8.01 13.81 -1.03
N GLY A 23 8.55 14.99 -0.83
CA GLY A 23 8.86 15.98 -1.87
C GLY A 23 8.19 17.33 -1.59
N THR A 24 8.13 18.23 -2.61
CA THR A 24 7.47 19.51 -2.50
C THR A 24 5.96 19.37 -2.63
N VAL A 25 5.20 20.04 -1.76
CA VAL A 25 3.74 20.02 -1.81
C VAL A 25 3.25 20.70 -3.09
N LYS A 26 2.50 19.96 -3.92
CA LYS A 26 1.79 20.47 -5.10
C LYS A 26 0.44 21.07 -4.71
N TRP A 27 -0.32 20.33 -3.93
CA TRP A 27 -1.62 20.77 -3.42
C TRP A 27 -2.04 19.96 -2.17
N THR A 28 -2.94 20.54 -1.39
CA THR A 28 -3.60 19.88 -0.25
C THR A 28 -5.10 20.15 -0.32
N LYS A 29 -5.91 19.12 -0.14
CA LYS A 29 -7.37 19.16 -0.15
C LYS A 29 -7.95 18.35 1.00
N SER A 30 -8.99 18.87 1.64
CA SER A 30 -9.67 18.19 2.74
C SER A 30 -11.15 18.04 2.44
N VAL A 31 -11.74 16.97 2.95
CA VAL A 31 -13.18 16.71 2.95
C VAL A 31 -13.63 16.42 4.38
N GLU A 32 -14.77 17.00 4.77
CA GLU A 32 -15.44 16.65 6.03
C GLU A 32 -16.21 15.35 5.80
N ALA A 33 -15.79 14.29 6.44
CA ALA A 33 -16.31 12.95 6.18
C ALA A 33 -17.01 12.33 7.40
N PHE A 34 -16.80 12.87 8.61
CA PHE A 34 -17.26 12.24 9.84
C PHE A 34 -17.94 13.22 10.79
N SER A 35 -18.88 12.67 11.58
CA SER A 35 -19.35 13.33 12.79
C SER A 35 -18.29 13.20 13.91
N LEU A 36 -18.27 14.14 14.84
CA LEU A 36 -17.33 14.16 15.98
C LEU A 36 -17.40 12.89 16.88
N ALA A 37 -18.47 12.10 16.75
CA ALA A 37 -18.69 10.90 17.57
C ALA A 37 -18.02 9.64 17.05
N ASP A 38 -17.54 9.63 15.80
CA ASP A 38 -17.02 8.42 15.16
C ASP A 38 -15.51 8.51 14.96
N LYS A 39 -14.77 7.64 15.67
CA LYS A 39 -13.29 7.63 15.68
C LYS A 39 -12.69 6.53 14.77
N ALA A 40 -13.51 5.87 13.94
CA ALA A 40 -13.17 4.55 13.39
C ALA A 40 -12.65 4.52 11.95
N VAL A 41 -12.10 5.59 11.37
CA VAL A 41 -11.58 5.53 10.00
C VAL A 41 -10.09 5.24 9.97
N ARG A 42 -9.75 4.11 9.34
CA ARG A 42 -8.37 3.59 9.28
C ARG A 42 -7.92 3.23 7.86
N SER A 43 -8.69 3.61 6.84
CA SER A 43 -8.32 3.36 5.44
C SER A 43 -8.85 4.49 4.57
N ALA A 44 -7.95 5.16 3.89
CA ALA A 44 -8.25 6.17 2.90
C ALA A 44 -7.33 5.96 1.69
N PRO A 45 -7.56 4.86 0.92
CA PRO A 45 -6.68 4.49 -0.18
C PRO A 45 -6.66 5.54 -1.29
N VAL A 46 -5.51 5.65 -1.93
CA VAL A 46 -5.22 6.64 -2.98
C VAL A 46 -4.58 5.95 -4.17
N ALA A 47 -4.94 6.37 -5.38
CA ALA A 47 -4.26 5.99 -6.61
C ALA A 47 -3.97 7.24 -7.47
N VAL A 48 -2.86 7.23 -8.19
CA VAL A 48 -2.48 8.30 -9.11
C VAL A 48 -2.34 7.70 -10.50
N SER A 49 -3.07 8.23 -11.47
CA SER A 49 -2.98 7.80 -12.86
C SER A 49 -1.76 8.41 -13.57
N SER A 50 -1.41 7.86 -14.72
CA SER A 50 -0.25 8.30 -15.49
C SER A 50 -0.34 9.77 -15.95
N ASP A 51 -1.54 10.31 -16.12
CA ASP A 51 -1.82 11.71 -16.46
C ASP A 51 -1.82 12.66 -15.26
N GLY A 52 -1.47 12.15 -14.06
CA GLY A 52 -1.37 12.93 -12.83
C GLY A 52 -2.68 13.14 -12.07
N ASN A 53 -3.81 12.64 -12.58
CA ASN A 53 -5.06 12.69 -11.84
C ASN A 53 -4.98 11.78 -10.59
N THR A 54 -5.57 12.26 -9.50
CA THR A 54 -5.60 11.54 -8.24
C THR A 54 -6.99 11.02 -7.95
N TYR A 55 -7.09 9.72 -7.71
CA TYR A 55 -8.29 9.05 -7.24
C TYR A 55 -8.14 8.76 -5.75
N VAL A 56 -9.13 9.17 -5.00
CA VAL A 56 -9.15 9.03 -3.55
C VAL A 56 -10.40 8.25 -3.14
N ALA A 57 -10.26 7.45 -2.12
CA ALA A 57 -11.39 6.73 -1.54
C ALA A 57 -11.36 6.87 -0.01
N GLY A 58 -12.48 6.58 0.61
CA GLY A 58 -12.61 6.61 2.05
C GLY A 58 -14.01 6.24 2.49
N SER A 59 -14.25 6.30 3.80
CA SER A 59 -15.60 6.16 4.36
C SER A 59 -16.11 7.53 4.81
N PHE A 60 -17.43 7.67 4.89
CA PHE A 60 -18.09 8.84 5.46
C PHE A 60 -19.38 8.42 6.18
N ASN A 61 -19.73 9.14 7.23
CA ASN A 61 -20.95 8.87 8.02
C ASN A 61 -21.81 10.12 8.24
N THR A 62 -21.54 11.18 7.51
CA THR A 62 -22.34 12.41 7.43
C THR A 62 -22.41 12.84 5.97
N ASP A 63 -23.35 13.68 5.61
CA ASP A 63 -23.37 14.28 4.26
C ASP A 63 -22.05 14.98 3.99
N MET A 64 -21.43 14.66 2.85
CA MET A 64 -20.10 15.10 2.50
C MET A 64 -20.09 15.95 1.24
N LEU A 65 -19.37 17.05 1.26
CA LEU A 65 -19.11 17.90 0.10
C LEU A 65 -17.74 17.59 -0.50
N PHE A 66 -17.73 17.13 -1.76
CA PHE A 66 -16.51 16.92 -2.54
C PHE A 66 -16.49 17.87 -3.75
N GLY A 67 -15.75 18.97 -3.66
CA GLY A 67 -15.84 20.04 -4.63
C GLY A 67 -17.25 20.65 -4.67
N THR A 68 -17.99 20.42 -5.74
CA THR A 68 -19.40 20.81 -5.89
C THR A 68 -20.38 19.62 -5.75
N ALA A 69 -19.87 18.39 -5.61
CA ALA A 69 -20.69 17.20 -5.46
C ALA A 69 -21.09 17.00 -3.99
N ILE A 70 -22.39 16.81 -3.73
CA ILE A 70 -22.91 16.45 -2.41
C ILE A 70 -23.16 14.95 -2.40
N LEU A 71 -22.50 14.23 -1.50
CA LEU A 71 -22.71 12.81 -1.25
C LEU A 71 -23.56 12.65 -0.01
N SER A 72 -24.80 12.17 -0.19
CA SER A 72 -25.73 11.93 0.92
C SER A 72 -25.38 10.63 1.65
N ASN A 73 -25.40 10.68 2.97
CA ASN A 73 -25.13 9.54 3.82
C ASN A 73 -26.43 8.75 4.14
N VAL A 74 -26.30 7.43 4.26
CA VAL A 74 -27.39 6.53 4.71
C VAL A 74 -26.93 5.68 5.91
N ALA A 75 -25.63 5.40 6.00
CA ALA A 75 -24.94 4.65 7.04
C ALA A 75 -23.44 4.98 6.94
N THR A 76 -22.52 4.23 7.55
CA THR A 76 -21.09 4.39 7.24
C THR A 76 -20.83 3.96 5.80
N SER A 77 -20.99 4.91 4.89
CA SER A 77 -20.88 4.73 3.44
C SER A 77 -19.44 4.87 2.98
N ALA A 78 -19.13 4.37 1.77
CA ALA A 78 -17.83 4.60 1.13
C ALA A 78 -17.99 5.58 -0.06
N PHE A 79 -16.88 6.22 -0.45
CA PHE A 79 -16.84 7.11 -1.61
C PHE A 79 -15.58 6.91 -2.44
N ILE A 80 -15.66 7.30 -3.71
CA ILE A 80 -14.54 7.53 -4.60
C ILE A 80 -14.66 8.95 -5.13
N GLY A 81 -13.56 9.71 -5.05
CA GLY A 81 -13.46 11.06 -5.60
C GLY A 81 -12.26 11.18 -6.55
N LYS A 82 -12.35 12.13 -7.48
CA LYS A 82 -11.27 12.44 -8.42
C LYS A 82 -10.86 13.89 -8.33
N TYR A 83 -9.56 14.12 -8.21
CA TYR A 83 -8.91 15.42 -8.42
C TYR A 83 -8.10 15.37 -9.71
N ASP A 84 -7.97 16.54 -10.40
CA ASP A 84 -6.98 16.69 -11.45
C ASP A 84 -5.55 16.82 -10.89
N ALA A 85 -4.58 17.00 -11.77
CA ALA A 85 -3.17 17.12 -11.39
C ALA A 85 -2.89 18.37 -10.52
N GLU A 86 -3.73 19.40 -10.61
CA GLU A 86 -3.67 20.65 -9.86
C GLU A 86 -4.49 20.62 -8.57
N GLY A 87 -5.14 19.51 -8.26
CA GLY A 87 -5.97 19.31 -7.07
C GLY A 87 -7.37 19.91 -7.15
N LYS A 88 -7.89 20.20 -8.34
CA LYS A 88 -9.29 20.60 -8.51
C LYS A 88 -10.16 19.34 -8.45
N ALA A 89 -11.20 19.38 -7.60
CA ALA A 89 -12.18 18.30 -7.53
C ALA A 89 -12.99 18.23 -8.83
N LEU A 90 -13.01 17.05 -9.45
CA LEU A 90 -13.71 16.82 -10.72
C LEU A 90 -15.06 16.15 -10.49
N TRP A 91 -15.09 15.08 -9.71
CA TRP A 91 -16.31 14.35 -9.38
C TRP A 91 -16.12 13.48 -8.13
N ALA A 92 -17.24 13.06 -7.55
CA ALA A 92 -17.27 12.00 -6.57
C ALA A 92 -18.53 11.14 -6.72
N VAL A 93 -18.44 9.88 -6.29
CA VAL A 93 -19.54 8.89 -6.24
C VAL A 93 -19.56 8.21 -4.89
N ALA A 94 -20.73 7.76 -4.47
CA ALA A 94 -20.94 7.08 -3.19
C ALA A 94 -21.32 5.61 -3.37
N MET A 95 -20.97 4.83 -2.38
CA MET A 95 -21.47 3.49 -2.11
C MET A 95 -22.29 3.59 -0.82
N LYS A 96 -23.59 3.87 -0.98
CA LYS A 96 -24.51 4.16 0.12
C LYS A 96 -24.92 2.87 0.84
N GLY A 97 -24.61 2.79 2.12
CA GLY A 97 -24.81 1.61 2.95
C GLY A 97 -23.53 1.23 3.67
N ALA A 98 -23.54 0.17 4.46
CA ALA A 98 -22.38 -0.27 5.24
C ALA A 98 -21.26 -0.82 4.34
N ALA A 99 -20.50 0.06 3.70
CA ALA A 99 -19.42 -0.26 2.76
C ALA A 99 -18.08 0.32 3.18
N ARG A 100 -16.99 -0.36 2.79
CA ARG A 100 -15.61 0.10 2.98
C ARG A 100 -14.79 -0.26 1.74
N ILE A 101 -14.04 0.72 1.21
CA ILE A 101 -13.04 0.48 0.17
C ILE A 101 -11.71 0.17 0.84
N THR A 102 -11.08 -0.92 0.43
CA THR A 102 -9.78 -1.37 0.97
C THR A 102 -8.63 -1.03 0.04
N SER A 103 -8.87 -0.99 -1.27
CA SER A 103 -7.84 -0.64 -2.25
C SER A 103 -8.44 -0.06 -3.52
N ILE A 104 -7.66 0.79 -4.20
CA ILE A 104 -8.05 1.50 -5.42
C ILE A 104 -6.87 1.54 -6.39
N THR A 105 -7.16 1.46 -7.69
CA THR A 105 -6.16 1.64 -8.77
C THR A 105 -6.80 2.32 -9.97
N ALA A 106 -5.99 2.90 -10.85
CA ALA A 106 -6.46 3.53 -12.08
C ALA A 106 -5.71 2.97 -13.29
N ASP A 107 -6.38 2.92 -14.45
CA ASP A 107 -5.74 2.56 -15.72
C ASP A 107 -5.23 3.79 -16.48
N GLY A 108 -4.49 3.55 -17.58
CA GLY A 108 -3.97 4.60 -18.44
C GLY A 108 -5.02 5.41 -19.21
N SER A 109 -6.29 4.96 -19.24
CA SER A 109 -7.43 5.67 -19.86
C SER A 109 -8.18 6.53 -18.83
N GLY A 110 -7.77 6.51 -17.58
CA GLY A 110 -8.40 7.23 -16.48
C GLY A 110 -9.65 6.53 -15.91
N ASN A 111 -9.86 5.24 -16.19
CA ASN A 111 -10.85 4.48 -15.45
C ASN A 111 -10.28 4.13 -14.07
N VAL A 112 -11.16 4.06 -13.08
CA VAL A 112 -10.80 3.70 -11.71
C VAL A 112 -11.47 2.40 -11.31
N TYR A 113 -10.71 1.58 -10.59
CA TYR A 113 -11.14 0.29 -10.06
C TYR A 113 -10.97 0.32 -8.55
N ALA A 114 -11.97 -0.14 -7.83
CA ALA A 114 -11.91 -0.26 -6.38
C ALA A 114 -12.41 -1.61 -5.93
N VAL A 115 -11.82 -2.12 -4.88
CA VAL A 115 -12.25 -3.32 -4.16
C VAL A 115 -12.55 -2.96 -2.72
N GLY A 116 -13.48 -3.71 -2.13
CA GLY A 116 -13.86 -3.48 -0.76
C GLY A 116 -14.85 -4.50 -0.24
N THR A 117 -15.34 -4.24 0.97
CA THR A 117 -16.29 -5.09 1.66
C THR A 117 -17.56 -4.33 2.02
N PHE A 118 -18.66 -5.07 2.18
CA PHE A 118 -19.93 -4.47 2.54
C PHE A 118 -20.82 -5.44 3.31
N ALA A 119 -21.81 -4.87 3.98
CA ALA A 119 -22.85 -5.61 4.69
C ALA A 119 -24.22 -5.29 4.10
N LYS A 120 -25.11 -6.29 4.06
CA LYS A 120 -26.52 -6.15 3.66
C LYS A 120 -26.68 -5.58 2.25
N GLU A 121 -27.33 -4.44 2.12
CA GLU A 121 -27.59 -3.75 0.86
C GLU A 121 -26.71 -2.51 0.73
N VAL A 122 -26.15 -2.30 -0.46
CA VAL A 122 -25.40 -1.08 -0.80
C VAL A 122 -25.86 -0.59 -2.17
N LYS A 123 -26.02 0.73 -2.30
CA LYS A 123 -26.36 1.40 -3.55
C LYS A 123 -25.15 2.11 -4.13
N LEU A 124 -24.74 1.69 -5.32
CA LEU A 124 -23.67 2.29 -6.09
C LEU A 124 -24.21 3.46 -6.89
N THR A 125 -23.67 4.65 -6.68
CA THR A 125 -24.06 5.85 -7.45
C THR A 125 -23.17 6.07 -8.66
N SER A 126 -23.62 6.89 -9.59
CA SER A 126 -22.87 7.38 -10.76
C SER A 126 -23.03 8.89 -10.89
N THR A 127 -22.13 9.53 -11.57
CA THR A 127 -22.31 10.93 -12.00
C THR A 127 -23.44 11.06 -13.04
N GLY A 128 -23.99 12.27 -13.19
CA GLY A 128 -24.92 12.62 -14.29
C GLY A 128 -26.33 12.00 -14.16
N ASN A 129 -26.93 12.01 -12.98
CA ASN A 129 -28.31 11.56 -12.73
C ASN A 129 -28.63 10.15 -13.27
N LYS A 130 -27.68 9.23 -13.20
CA LYS A 130 -27.90 7.84 -13.57
C LYS A 130 -28.59 7.09 -12.43
N PRO A 131 -29.40 6.06 -12.74
CA PRO A 131 -29.97 5.20 -11.70
C PRO A 131 -28.88 4.59 -10.83
N GLU A 132 -29.16 4.49 -9.53
CA GLU A 132 -28.33 3.75 -8.59
C GLU A 132 -28.44 2.25 -8.89
N VAL A 133 -27.32 1.55 -8.71
CA VAL A 133 -27.27 0.09 -8.83
C VAL A 133 -27.21 -0.50 -7.43
N THR A 134 -28.20 -1.33 -7.09
CA THR A 134 -28.25 -2.03 -5.80
C THR A 134 -27.43 -3.32 -5.88
N ILE A 135 -26.54 -3.52 -4.91
CA ILE A 135 -25.84 -4.79 -4.67
C ILE A 135 -26.26 -5.34 -3.31
N ASN A 136 -26.43 -6.67 -3.25
CA ASN A 136 -26.89 -7.36 -2.05
C ASN A 136 -25.79 -8.28 -1.52
N GLY A 137 -25.48 -8.17 -0.23
CA GLY A 137 -24.65 -9.06 0.55
C GLY A 137 -25.49 -10.04 1.39
N LYS A 138 -24.91 -10.57 2.46
CA LYS A 138 -25.66 -11.36 3.43
C LYS A 138 -26.67 -10.49 4.16
N ALA A 139 -27.90 -10.98 4.29
CA ALA A 139 -29.02 -10.21 4.87
C ALA A 139 -28.78 -9.84 6.35
N ASP A 140 -28.20 -10.74 7.12
CA ASP A 140 -27.98 -10.59 8.56
C ASP A 140 -26.54 -10.20 8.94
N ASP A 141 -25.74 -9.76 7.96
CA ASP A 141 -24.33 -9.43 8.16
C ASP A 141 -24.15 -7.98 8.62
N ASP A 142 -23.63 -7.80 9.83
CA ASP A 142 -23.16 -6.52 10.36
C ASP A 142 -21.64 -6.35 10.25
N SER A 143 -20.90 -7.42 9.85
CA SER A 143 -19.42 -7.48 9.85
C SER A 143 -18.77 -7.05 8.54
N ARG A 144 -19.56 -6.75 7.48
CA ARG A 144 -19.06 -6.48 6.11
C ARG A 144 -18.26 -7.64 5.53
N SER A 145 -18.81 -8.83 5.58
CA SER A 145 -18.16 -10.05 5.10
C SER A 145 -18.30 -10.29 3.59
N SER A 146 -19.20 -9.55 2.91
CA SER A 146 -19.38 -9.62 1.46
C SER A 146 -18.40 -8.68 0.74
N PHE A 147 -17.96 -9.08 -0.45
CA PHE A 147 -16.98 -8.35 -1.24
C PHE A 147 -17.63 -7.70 -2.46
N PHE A 148 -17.14 -6.53 -2.84
CA PHE A 148 -17.42 -5.91 -4.13
C PHE A 148 -16.15 -5.50 -4.87
N MET A 149 -16.25 -5.50 -6.19
CA MET A 149 -15.30 -4.88 -7.11
C MET A 149 -16.08 -4.00 -8.07
N VAL A 150 -15.64 -2.77 -8.29
CA VAL A 150 -16.31 -1.79 -9.15
C VAL A 150 -15.33 -1.16 -10.13
N LYS A 151 -15.87 -0.79 -11.30
CA LYS A 151 -15.17 -0.02 -12.33
C LYS A 151 -15.99 1.23 -12.65
N TYR A 152 -15.37 2.39 -12.56
CA TYR A 152 -15.91 3.67 -13.02
C TYR A 152 -15.08 4.22 -14.17
N ASP A 153 -15.70 4.90 -15.12
CA ASP A 153 -14.99 5.61 -16.15
C ASP A 153 -14.33 6.90 -15.62
N LYS A 154 -13.54 7.55 -16.49
CA LYS A 154 -12.85 8.82 -16.16
C LYS A 154 -13.78 9.95 -15.72
N GLY A 155 -15.07 9.86 -16.01
CA GLY A 155 -16.11 10.82 -15.64
C GLY A 155 -16.93 10.42 -14.42
N GLY A 156 -16.67 9.26 -13.79
CA GLY A 156 -17.39 8.77 -12.61
C GLY A 156 -18.69 8.02 -12.93
N LYS A 157 -18.86 7.52 -14.17
CA LYS A 157 -19.97 6.62 -14.53
C LYS A 157 -19.59 5.18 -14.19
N LEU A 158 -20.45 4.47 -13.45
CA LEU A 158 -20.29 3.04 -13.20
C LEU A 158 -20.36 2.25 -14.51
N LEU A 159 -19.33 1.48 -14.82
CA LEU A 159 -19.23 0.66 -16.02
C LEU A 159 -19.46 -0.83 -15.76
N ALA A 160 -18.95 -1.34 -14.64
CA ALA A 160 -19.05 -2.74 -14.25
C ALA A 160 -18.95 -2.89 -12.73
N HIS A 161 -19.51 -3.97 -12.21
CA HIS A 161 -19.34 -4.41 -10.84
C HIS A 161 -19.35 -5.92 -10.74
N GLN A 162 -18.71 -6.45 -9.71
CA GLN A 162 -18.77 -7.86 -9.27
C GLN A 162 -19.06 -7.89 -7.77
N VAL A 163 -19.80 -8.90 -7.36
CA VAL A 163 -20.18 -9.12 -5.96
C VAL A 163 -19.87 -10.56 -5.60
N VAL A 164 -19.28 -10.77 -4.44
CA VAL A 164 -19.08 -12.10 -3.87
C VAL A 164 -19.73 -12.14 -2.49
N VAL A 165 -20.65 -13.06 -2.32
CA VAL A 165 -21.33 -13.32 -1.04
C VAL A 165 -20.95 -14.71 -0.58
N PRO A 166 -20.03 -14.84 0.40
CA PRO A 166 -19.59 -16.13 0.89
C PRO A 166 -20.66 -16.79 1.77
N LYS A 167 -20.75 -18.11 1.67
CA LYS A 167 -21.62 -18.94 2.51
C LYS A 167 -20.88 -20.15 3.03
N VAL A 168 -21.40 -20.76 4.08
CA VAL A 168 -20.97 -22.10 4.49
C VAL A 168 -21.45 -23.10 3.45
N LYS A 169 -20.65 -24.11 3.17
CA LYS A 169 -20.99 -25.19 2.24
C LYS A 169 -22.18 -25.98 2.75
N ASP A 170 -23.16 -26.26 1.89
CA ASP A 170 -24.45 -26.83 2.30
C ASP A 170 -24.31 -28.21 2.97
N ASP A 171 -23.38 -29.06 2.51
CA ASP A 171 -23.11 -30.37 3.12
C ASP A 171 -22.52 -30.24 4.55
N ILE A 172 -21.72 -29.20 4.82
CA ILE A 172 -21.19 -28.91 6.15
C ILE A 172 -22.31 -28.45 7.09
N VAL A 173 -23.17 -27.53 6.64
CA VAL A 173 -24.33 -27.08 7.42
C VAL A 173 -25.25 -28.25 7.75
N ASN A 174 -25.57 -29.08 6.76
CA ASN A 174 -26.46 -30.23 6.90
C ASN A 174 -25.87 -31.36 7.78
N SER A 175 -24.56 -31.38 8.01
CA SER A 175 -23.92 -32.37 8.89
C SER A 175 -24.29 -32.21 10.36
N GLY A 176 -24.77 -31.02 10.76
CA GLY A 176 -25.02 -30.66 12.17
C GLY A 176 -23.77 -30.48 13.05
N ASN A 177 -22.59 -30.64 12.45
CA ASN A 177 -21.31 -30.58 13.15
C ASN A 177 -20.54 -29.28 12.92
N TYR A 178 -21.19 -28.25 12.42
CA TYR A 178 -20.59 -26.93 12.21
C TYR A 178 -20.71 -26.08 13.48
N PHE A 179 -19.59 -25.70 14.05
CA PHE A 179 -19.53 -25.00 15.33
C PHE A 179 -19.40 -23.48 15.19
N GLU A 180 -18.82 -22.99 14.08
CA GLU A 180 -18.76 -21.56 13.84
C GLU A 180 -20.10 -21.04 13.32
N SER A 181 -20.42 -19.78 13.67
CA SER A 181 -21.59 -19.11 13.08
C SER A 181 -21.50 -19.13 11.55
N PRO A 182 -22.62 -19.37 10.82
CA PRO A 182 -22.68 -19.18 9.37
C PRO A 182 -22.17 -17.80 8.92
N ASP A 183 -22.18 -16.79 9.81
CA ASP A 183 -21.65 -15.45 9.59
C ASP A 183 -20.13 -15.37 9.61
N ALA A 184 -19.43 -16.41 10.07
CA ALA A 184 -17.96 -16.49 10.07
C ALA A 184 -17.33 -16.64 8.68
N THR A 185 -18.13 -16.79 7.61
CA THR A 185 -17.61 -16.80 6.24
C THR A 185 -17.43 -15.38 5.71
N TYR A 186 -16.30 -15.13 5.06
CA TYR A 186 -15.94 -13.81 4.53
C TYR A 186 -15.18 -13.91 3.21
N PHE A 187 -15.15 -12.79 2.46
CA PHE A 187 -14.26 -12.59 1.33
C PHE A 187 -13.64 -11.18 1.42
N LEU A 188 -12.33 -11.12 1.55
CA LEU A 188 -11.57 -9.89 1.71
C LEU A 188 -10.56 -9.71 0.58
N SER A 189 -10.29 -8.47 0.22
CA SER A 189 -9.19 -8.09 -0.66
C SER A 189 -8.55 -6.81 -0.14
N ASN A 190 -7.25 -6.82 0.05
CA ASN A 190 -6.50 -5.70 0.60
C ASN A 190 -5.68 -4.95 -0.46
N LYS A 191 -5.62 -5.48 -1.67
CA LYS A 191 -4.86 -4.87 -2.76
C LYS A 191 -5.49 -5.15 -4.12
N VAL A 192 -5.57 -4.12 -4.95
CA VAL A 192 -5.91 -4.19 -6.36
C VAL A 192 -4.88 -3.43 -7.18
N MET A 193 -4.50 -3.95 -8.35
CA MET A 193 -3.52 -3.37 -9.25
C MET A 193 -3.93 -3.60 -10.70
N TRP A 194 -4.00 -2.54 -11.49
CA TRP A 194 -4.21 -2.64 -12.93
C TRP A 194 -2.86 -2.76 -13.66
N VAL A 195 -2.73 -3.75 -14.54
CA VAL A 195 -1.56 -3.97 -15.40
C VAL A 195 -2.02 -4.60 -16.71
N ASP A 196 -1.64 -4.02 -17.84
CA ASP A 196 -1.84 -4.59 -19.18
C ASP A 196 -3.25 -5.15 -19.44
N ASN A 197 -4.26 -4.33 -19.18
CA ASN A 197 -5.68 -4.64 -19.32
C ASN A 197 -6.21 -5.79 -18.45
N ARG A 198 -5.45 -6.17 -17.43
CA ARG A 198 -5.88 -7.07 -16.36
C ARG A 198 -5.91 -6.34 -15.03
N LEU A 199 -6.83 -6.77 -14.18
CA LEU A 199 -6.94 -6.30 -12.81
C LEU A 199 -6.54 -7.44 -11.88
N TYR A 200 -5.37 -7.32 -11.25
CA TYR A 200 -4.88 -8.25 -10.24
C TYR A 200 -5.39 -7.83 -8.88
N PHE A 201 -5.74 -8.79 -8.03
CA PHE A 201 -6.14 -8.52 -6.66
C PHE A 201 -5.77 -9.65 -5.71
N SER A 202 -5.46 -9.31 -4.47
CA SER A 202 -5.33 -10.31 -3.41
C SER A 202 -6.71 -10.75 -2.94
N ALA A 203 -6.85 -12.01 -2.58
CA ALA A 203 -8.06 -12.50 -1.94
C ALA A 203 -7.72 -13.40 -0.75
N GLU A 204 -8.49 -13.22 0.31
CA GLU A 204 -8.57 -14.10 1.46
C GLU A 204 -10.05 -14.40 1.69
N TYR A 205 -10.41 -15.68 1.77
CA TYR A 205 -11.80 -16.06 1.95
C TYR A 205 -11.97 -17.40 2.67
N THR A 206 -13.11 -17.54 3.32
CA THR A 206 -13.59 -18.78 3.92
C THR A 206 -14.92 -19.19 3.29
N GLY A 207 -15.27 -20.46 3.45
CA GLY A 207 -16.54 -20.98 2.93
C GLY A 207 -16.55 -21.20 1.42
N GLU A 208 -17.73 -21.09 0.84
CA GLU A 208 -18.00 -21.24 -0.58
C GLU A 208 -18.55 -19.93 -1.15
N SER A 209 -18.11 -19.57 -2.34
CA SER A 209 -18.56 -18.37 -3.03
C SER A 209 -18.47 -18.52 -4.54
N SER A 210 -19.08 -17.57 -5.26
CA SER A 210 -18.97 -17.50 -6.71
C SER A 210 -18.49 -16.12 -7.13
N PHE A 211 -17.52 -16.08 -8.02
CA PHE A 211 -17.03 -14.86 -8.65
C PHE A 211 -17.24 -14.96 -10.16
N GLY A 212 -18.16 -14.16 -10.70
CA GLY A 212 -18.46 -14.18 -12.14
C GLY A 212 -18.85 -15.57 -12.67
N GLY A 213 -19.54 -16.38 -11.87
CA GLY A 213 -19.94 -17.76 -12.20
C GLY A 213 -18.89 -18.83 -11.92
N LYS A 214 -17.64 -18.47 -11.56
CA LYS A 214 -16.61 -19.43 -11.15
C LYS A 214 -16.73 -19.71 -9.66
N SER A 215 -16.84 -21.00 -9.29
CA SER A 215 -16.87 -21.43 -7.89
C SER A 215 -15.50 -21.23 -7.23
N LEU A 216 -15.52 -20.68 -6.03
CA LEU A 216 -14.38 -20.52 -5.14
C LEU A 216 -14.71 -21.20 -3.81
N VAL A 217 -13.92 -22.20 -3.43
CA VAL A 217 -14.13 -23.00 -2.23
C VAL A 217 -12.89 -22.97 -1.36
N ALA A 218 -13.06 -22.56 -0.11
CA ALA A 218 -12.04 -22.68 0.93
C ALA A 218 -12.14 -24.05 1.62
N ASN A 219 -11.09 -24.40 2.33
CA ASN A 219 -11.05 -25.68 3.04
C ASN A 219 -11.78 -25.60 4.38
N TYR A 220 -12.26 -26.76 4.82
CA TYR A 220 -12.74 -26.98 6.18
C TYR A 220 -11.84 -27.97 6.86
N PHE A 221 -11.60 -27.75 8.13
CA PHE A 221 -10.91 -28.70 8.99
C PHE A 221 -11.92 -29.35 9.94
N PHE A 222 -11.89 -30.69 10.05
CA PHE A 222 -12.74 -31.43 10.96
C PHE A 222 -11.97 -31.73 12.24
N PHE A 223 -12.22 -30.91 13.27
CA PHE A 223 -11.49 -30.97 14.53
C PHE A 223 -12.09 -32.00 15.48
N GLY A 224 -11.23 -32.86 16.04
CA GLY A 224 -11.60 -33.81 17.09
C GLY A 224 -12.73 -34.78 16.72
N ASN A 225 -12.98 -35.02 15.43
CA ASN A 225 -14.07 -35.86 14.89
C ASN A 225 -15.49 -35.39 15.28
N PHE A 226 -15.68 -34.11 15.64
CA PHE A 226 -17.00 -33.62 16.04
C PHE A 226 -17.36 -32.21 15.53
N MET A 227 -16.40 -31.40 15.00
CA MET A 227 -16.74 -30.09 14.46
C MET A 227 -15.94 -29.68 13.24
N TYR A 228 -16.58 -28.91 12.34
CA TYR A 228 -15.92 -28.27 11.23
C TYR A 228 -15.54 -26.83 11.58
N VAL A 229 -14.33 -26.43 11.18
CA VAL A 229 -13.78 -25.09 11.34
C VAL A 229 -13.37 -24.57 9.96
N ASN A 230 -13.66 -23.30 9.67
CA ASN A 230 -13.25 -22.64 8.45
C ASN A 230 -11.73 -22.47 8.39
N ILE A 231 -11.11 -22.86 7.30
CA ILE A 231 -9.71 -22.59 7.00
C ILE A 231 -9.63 -21.59 5.85
N PRO A 232 -9.03 -20.41 6.04
CA PRO A 232 -8.90 -19.43 4.98
C PRO A 232 -8.11 -19.98 3.79
N ARG A 233 -8.56 -19.62 2.58
CA ARG A 233 -7.77 -19.73 1.36
C ARG A 233 -7.30 -18.32 0.99
N MET A 234 -6.03 -18.19 0.66
CA MET A 234 -5.43 -16.95 0.23
C MET A 234 -4.85 -17.07 -1.16
N GLY A 235 -4.82 -15.97 -1.90
CA GLY A 235 -4.19 -16.00 -3.21
C GLY A 235 -4.14 -14.66 -3.90
N VAL A 236 -3.56 -14.70 -5.10
CA VAL A 236 -3.61 -13.61 -6.08
C VAL A 236 -4.43 -14.07 -7.26
N TYR A 237 -5.41 -13.30 -7.61
CA TYR A 237 -6.33 -13.54 -8.70
C TYR A 237 -6.26 -12.41 -9.71
N SER A 238 -6.72 -12.65 -10.93
CA SER A 238 -6.87 -11.60 -11.93
C SER A 238 -8.15 -11.73 -12.73
N VAL A 239 -8.68 -10.61 -13.19
CA VAL A 239 -9.85 -10.51 -14.07
C VAL A 239 -9.56 -9.61 -15.27
N ASP A 240 -10.37 -9.70 -16.31
CA ASP A 240 -10.29 -8.76 -17.42
C ASP A 240 -10.76 -7.38 -16.95
N ALA A 241 -9.92 -6.37 -17.08
CA ALA A 241 -10.23 -5.01 -16.66
C ALA A 241 -11.37 -4.36 -17.46
N SER A 242 -11.74 -4.90 -18.63
CA SER A 242 -12.82 -4.38 -19.47
C SER A 242 -14.20 -4.56 -18.81
N ASN A 243 -14.48 -5.74 -18.25
CA ASN A 243 -15.79 -6.14 -17.76
C ASN A 243 -15.79 -6.79 -16.37
N LEU A 244 -14.62 -6.89 -15.71
CA LEU A 244 -14.39 -7.54 -14.41
C LEU A 244 -14.73 -9.05 -14.42
N GLY A 245 -14.68 -9.68 -15.60
CA GLY A 245 -14.97 -11.10 -15.79
C GLY A 245 -13.69 -11.93 -15.98
N ASN A 246 -13.87 -13.19 -16.40
CA ASN A 246 -12.78 -14.11 -16.73
C ASN A 246 -11.77 -14.27 -15.60
N LEU A 247 -12.27 -14.67 -14.41
CA LEU A 247 -11.44 -14.87 -13.22
C LEU A 247 -10.38 -15.95 -13.46
N LYS A 248 -9.12 -15.59 -13.23
CA LYS A 248 -7.98 -16.51 -13.17
C LYS A 248 -7.41 -16.55 -11.77
N GLU A 249 -7.06 -17.74 -11.32
CA GLU A 249 -6.26 -17.96 -10.13
C GLU A 249 -4.80 -17.98 -10.56
N GLU A 250 -4.06 -16.94 -10.20
CA GLU A 250 -2.65 -16.79 -10.55
C GLU A 250 -1.76 -17.50 -9.51
N LEU A 251 -2.12 -17.39 -8.24
CA LEU A 251 -1.50 -18.07 -7.11
C LEU A 251 -2.55 -18.36 -6.05
N ALA A 252 -2.54 -19.56 -5.48
CA ALA A 252 -3.37 -19.91 -4.34
C ALA A 252 -2.58 -20.64 -3.27
N LEU A 253 -2.67 -20.14 -2.05
CA LEU A 253 -2.16 -20.77 -0.85
C LEU A 253 -3.31 -21.46 -0.13
N THR A 254 -3.21 -22.78 0.03
CA THR A 254 -4.19 -23.60 0.68
C THR A 254 -3.54 -24.41 1.80
N TYR A 255 -4.37 -24.85 2.72
CA TYR A 255 -3.98 -25.78 3.75
C TYR A 255 -3.82 -27.19 3.16
N ASP A 256 -2.82 -27.93 3.63
CA ASP A 256 -2.62 -29.36 3.29
C ASP A 256 -3.06 -30.24 4.47
N ASN A 257 -4.15 -30.98 4.30
CA ASN A 257 -4.86 -31.71 5.35
C ASN A 257 -4.15 -32.94 5.92
N GLU A 258 -2.94 -33.26 5.49
CA GLU A 258 -2.24 -34.45 5.99
C GLU A 258 -1.56 -34.18 7.36
N GLY A 259 -2.20 -34.58 8.44
CA GLY A 259 -1.58 -34.68 9.76
C GLY A 259 -1.79 -33.48 10.72
N ALA A 260 -2.99 -32.93 10.77
CA ALA A 260 -3.28 -31.69 11.50
C ALA A 260 -3.66 -31.90 12.97
N GLU A 261 -2.72 -32.06 13.85
CA GLU A 261 -2.94 -31.80 15.30
C GLU A 261 -2.74 -30.31 15.68
N ASN A 262 -2.18 -29.49 14.78
CA ASN A 262 -1.94 -28.07 15.02
C ASN A 262 -2.64 -27.23 13.94
N MET A 263 -3.46 -26.25 14.34
CA MET A 263 -4.16 -25.35 13.44
C MET A 263 -3.15 -24.57 12.58
N THR A 264 -2.98 -25.03 11.34
CA THR A 264 -2.12 -24.43 10.32
C THR A 264 -2.99 -23.57 9.45
N ARG A 265 -2.55 -22.36 9.10
CA ARG A 265 -3.34 -21.47 8.25
C ARG A 265 -2.47 -20.51 7.44
N PRO A 266 -2.94 -20.11 6.25
CA PRO A 266 -2.49 -18.89 5.61
C PRO A 266 -2.75 -17.68 6.53
N GLU A 267 -1.84 -16.72 6.59
CA GLU A 267 -1.96 -15.57 7.47
C GLU A 267 -1.94 -14.24 6.74
N SER A 268 -1.16 -14.13 5.67
CA SER A 268 -1.07 -12.87 4.91
C SER A 268 -0.61 -13.09 3.49
N VAL A 269 -1.09 -12.25 2.57
CA VAL A 269 -0.67 -12.19 1.18
C VAL A 269 -0.51 -10.75 0.71
N ASN A 270 0.57 -10.47 0.00
CA ASN A 270 0.73 -9.23 -0.78
C ASN A 270 1.42 -9.54 -2.11
N PHE A 271 1.28 -8.68 -3.10
CA PHE A 271 1.82 -8.90 -4.43
C PHE A 271 2.19 -7.60 -5.16
N THR A 272 2.95 -7.72 -6.23
CA THR A 272 3.15 -6.68 -7.24
C THR A 272 3.36 -7.32 -8.62
N VAL A 273 3.10 -6.57 -9.68
CA VAL A 273 3.35 -7.02 -11.05
C VAL A 273 4.31 -6.05 -11.72
N ALA A 274 5.40 -6.58 -12.26
CA ALA A 274 6.45 -5.81 -12.93
C ALA A 274 6.93 -6.54 -14.17
N ASP A 275 6.96 -5.86 -15.32
CA ASP A 275 7.43 -6.38 -16.62
C ASP A 275 6.81 -7.74 -16.98
N GLY A 276 5.49 -7.87 -16.80
CA GLY A 276 4.73 -9.08 -17.10
C GLY A 276 4.92 -10.25 -16.13
N LYS A 277 5.67 -10.06 -15.04
CA LYS A 277 5.87 -11.05 -13.98
C LYS A 277 5.07 -10.68 -12.74
N LEU A 278 4.37 -11.65 -12.16
CA LEU A 278 3.72 -11.51 -10.86
C LEU A 278 4.69 -11.93 -9.76
N TYR A 279 4.95 -11.04 -8.83
CA TYR A 279 5.67 -11.31 -7.59
C TYR A 279 4.68 -11.31 -6.44
N ALA A 280 4.72 -12.31 -5.59
CA ALA A 280 3.88 -12.39 -4.42
C ALA A 280 4.66 -12.90 -3.21
N ALA A 281 4.25 -12.43 -2.04
CA ALA A 281 4.75 -12.88 -0.76
C ALA A 281 3.59 -13.39 0.09
N PHE A 282 3.83 -14.48 0.82
CA PHE A 282 2.89 -15.11 1.73
C PHE A 282 3.54 -15.33 3.08
N VAL A 283 2.74 -15.23 4.13
CA VAL A 283 3.08 -15.73 5.46
C VAL A 283 2.08 -16.83 5.82
N ALA A 284 2.58 -17.94 6.31
CA ALA A 284 1.78 -19.09 6.69
C ALA A 284 2.41 -19.88 7.83
N THR A 285 1.60 -20.67 8.52
CA THR A 285 2.03 -21.62 9.57
C THR A 285 1.70 -23.04 9.18
N GLY A 286 2.50 -24.00 9.65
CA GLY A 286 2.30 -25.44 9.46
C GLY A 286 2.44 -25.88 8.02
N LYS A 287 1.65 -26.87 7.59
CA LYS A 287 1.76 -27.47 6.25
C LYS A 287 0.80 -26.81 5.28
N VAL A 288 1.33 -26.09 4.30
CA VAL A 288 0.57 -25.34 3.28
C VAL A 288 1.02 -25.73 1.88
N LYS A 289 0.10 -25.58 0.93
CA LYS A 289 0.30 -25.89 -0.48
C LYS A 289 0.12 -24.64 -1.32
N LEU A 290 1.16 -24.21 -2.01
CA LEU A 290 1.12 -23.08 -2.94
C LEU A 290 1.01 -23.61 -4.37
N THR A 291 0.01 -23.13 -5.09
CA THR A 291 -0.30 -23.53 -6.47
C THR A 291 -0.31 -22.33 -7.39
N SER A 292 0.35 -22.45 -8.52
CA SER A 292 0.26 -21.56 -9.69
C SER A 292 -0.22 -22.35 -10.90
N PRO A 293 -0.51 -21.74 -12.06
CA PRO A 293 -0.93 -22.47 -13.26
C PRO A 293 0.03 -23.54 -13.74
N ASN A 294 1.33 -23.41 -13.45
CA ASN A 294 2.37 -24.31 -13.95
C ASN A 294 3.23 -24.97 -12.86
N LYS A 295 2.97 -24.71 -11.59
CA LYS A 295 3.73 -25.28 -10.48
C LYS A 295 2.87 -25.42 -9.22
N THR A 296 3.06 -26.52 -8.51
CA THR A 296 2.52 -26.76 -7.17
C THR A 296 3.65 -27.23 -6.26
N GLU A 297 3.71 -26.70 -5.04
CA GLU A 297 4.71 -27.07 -4.04
C GLU A 297 4.10 -27.01 -2.65
N THR A 298 4.50 -27.95 -1.78
CA THR A 298 4.09 -28.00 -0.38
C THR A 298 5.23 -27.51 0.49
N PHE A 299 4.89 -26.63 1.44
CA PHE A 299 5.81 -26.08 2.43
C PHE A 299 5.36 -26.51 3.81
N THR A 300 6.34 -26.79 4.68
CA THR A 300 6.09 -27.16 6.06
C THR A 300 6.90 -26.25 6.97
N PHE A 301 6.20 -25.60 7.89
CA PHE A 301 6.77 -24.67 8.87
C PHE A 301 6.44 -25.19 10.27
N GLY A 302 7.49 -25.41 11.10
CA GLY A 302 7.32 -25.78 12.50
C GLY A 302 6.83 -27.18 12.74
N GLU A 303 7.54 -28.20 12.30
CA GLU A 303 7.26 -29.59 12.68
C GLU A 303 7.78 -29.94 14.08
N GLY A 304 6.89 -30.43 14.91
CA GLY A 304 7.21 -31.11 16.18
C GLY A 304 7.28 -30.20 17.42
N ASN A 305 6.84 -30.73 18.54
CA ASN A 305 6.92 -30.16 19.89
C ASN A 305 6.07 -28.91 20.19
N GLY A 306 4.93 -28.72 19.53
CA GLY A 306 3.99 -27.61 19.85
C GLY A 306 4.53 -26.20 19.50
N LYS A 307 5.60 -26.09 18.76
CA LYS A 307 6.12 -24.83 18.27
C LYS A 307 5.48 -24.48 16.94
N ARG A 308 4.89 -23.31 16.84
CA ARG A 308 4.42 -22.74 15.57
C ARG A 308 5.55 -21.91 14.97
N GLU A 309 5.99 -22.25 13.77
CA GLU A 309 6.87 -21.42 12.98
C GLU A 309 6.06 -20.71 11.90
N HIS A 310 6.23 -19.40 11.78
CA HIS A 310 5.73 -18.67 10.62
C HIS A 310 6.77 -18.76 9.50
N GLY A 311 6.34 -19.24 8.36
CA GLY A 311 7.15 -19.28 7.16
C GLY A 311 6.80 -18.14 6.23
N PHE A 312 7.82 -17.56 5.61
CA PHE A 312 7.67 -16.57 4.56
C PHE A 312 7.96 -17.24 3.22
N ILE A 313 7.01 -17.17 2.27
CA ILE A 313 7.16 -17.70 0.93
C ILE A 313 7.22 -16.51 -0.05
N PHE A 314 8.28 -16.41 -0.84
CA PHE A 314 8.39 -15.47 -1.95
C PHE A 314 8.21 -16.22 -3.27
N SER A 315 7.40 -15.65 -4.16
CA SER A 315 7.02 -16.28 -5.42
C SER A 315 7.23 -15.32 -6.58
N GLU A 316 7.80 -15.83 -7.68
CA GLU A 316 7.74 -15.22 -9.01
C GLU A 316 6.94 -16.13 -9.92
N VAL A 317 5.84 -15.64 -10.47
CA VAL A 317 5.04 -16.33 -11.48
C VAL A 317 5.33 -15.73 -12.85
N SER A 318 5.91 -16.58 -13.69
CA SER A 318 6.24 -16.27 -15.08
C SER A 318 6.14 -17.58 -15.89
N GLY A 319 6.73 -17.64 -17.08
CA GLY A 319 6.87 -18.89 -17.83
C GLY A 319 7.60 -20.00 -17.05
N ALA A 320 8.51 -19.62 -16.13
CA ALA A 320 9.22 -20.53 -15.21
C ALA A 320 8.98 -20.06 -13.76
N THR A 321 7.90 -20.53 -13.15
CA THR A 321 7.53 -20.13 -11.79
C THR A 321 8.54 -20.62 -10.77
N THR A 322 8.98 -19.73 -9.89
CA THR A 322 9.88 -20.02 -8.77
C THR A 322 9.20 -19.71 -7.44
N PHE A 323 9.44 -20.57 -6.45
CA PHE A 323 9.06 -20.39 -5.05
C PHE A 323 10.30 -20.50 -4.18
N SER A 324 10.40 -19.67 -3.16
CA SER A 324 11.50 -19.72 -2.19
C SER A 324 11.00 -19.38 -0.79
N THR A 325 11.67 -19.90 0.22
CA THR A 325 11.39 -19.63 1.64
C THR A 325 12.61 -19.00 2.31
N PRO A 326 12.93 -17.73 2.01
CA PRO A 326 14.17 -17.09 2.45
C PRO A 326 14.18 -16.76 3.94
N PHE A 327 13.02 -16.76 4.59
CA PHE A 327 12.89 -16.30 5.97
C PHE A 327 12.13 -17.31 6.82
N HIS A 328 12.59 -17.48 8.06
CA HIS A 328 11.93 -18.28 9.07
C HIS A 328 11.85 -17.49 10.37
N SER A 329 10.78 -17.67 11.11
CA SER A 329 10.66 -17.17 12.47
C SER A 329 10.14 -18.29 13.37
N ALA A 330 10.91 -18.67 14.38
CA ALA A 330 10.50 -19.62 15.38
C ALA A 330 9.69 -18.92 16.47
N PHE A 331 8.48 -19.39 16.76
CA PHE A 331 7.62 -18.86 17.80
C PHE A 331 7.42 -19.89 18.88
N THR A 332 7.43 -19.44 20.11
CA THR A 332 7.18 -20.30 21.26
C THR A 332 5.84 -20.02 21.94
N ASP A 333 5.12 -18.94 21.55
CA ASP A 333 3.83 -18.60 22.18
C ASP A 333 2.85 -17.92 21.23
N VAL A 334 1.55 -18.14 21.43
CA VAL A 334 0.55 -18.33 20.40
C VAL A 334 -0.43 -17.16 20.21
N GLU A 335 -0.45 -16.17 21.09
CA GLU A 335 -1.68 -15.35 21.19
C GLU A 335 -1.67 -14.03 20.42
N THR A 336 -0.55 -13.53 19.90
CA THR A 336 -0.51 -12.18 19.29
C THR A 336 0.46 -11.98 18.12
N ASN A 337 0.77 -13.01 17.35
CA ASN A 337 1.82 -12.95 16.33
C ASN A 337 1.29 -12.40 14.99
N TYR A 338 1.61 -11.14 14.70
CA TYR A 338 1.24 -10.49 13.44
C TYR A 338 2.49 -10.22 12.57
N ASN A 339 2.90 -11.22 11.78
CA ASN A 339 3.81 -10.99 10.66
C ASN A 339 2.97 -10.67 9.43
N LEU A 340 2.41 -9.47 9.35
CA LEU A 340 1.52 -9.10 8.27
C LEU A 340 2.30 -8.42 7.14
N LEU A 341 2.08 -8.89 5.92
CA LEU A 341 2.59 -8.28 4.71
C LEU A 341 1.69 -7.10 4.33
N GLY A 342 2.18 -5.89 4.49
CA GLY A 342 1.39 -4.68 4.25
C GLY A 342 1.60 -4.06 2.87
N ALA A 343 2.79 -4.20 2.26
CA ALA A 343 3.09 -3.57 0.98
C ALA A 343 4.13 -4.33 0.16
N MET A 344 3.96 -4.27 -1.15
CA MET A 344 4.98 -4.65 -2.14
C MET A 344 5.04 -3.60 -3.23
N THR A 345 6.25 -3.26 -3.64
CA THR A 345 6.57 -2.38 -4.78
C THR A 345 7.84 -2.84 -5.47
N PHE A 346 8.24 -2.17 -6.53
CA PHE A 346 9.43 -2.53 -7.27
C PHE A 346 10.12 -1.28 -7.86
N ASP A 347 11.38 -1.44 -8.17
CA ASP A 347 12.14 -0.57 -9.06
C ASP A 347 12.74 -1.37 -10.21
N LYS A 348 13.68 -0.77 -10.94
CA LYS A 348 14.37 -1.42 -12.07
C LYS A 348 15.03 -2.75 -11.67
N ASP A 349 15.63 -2.83 -10.50
CA ASP A 349 16.51 -3.93 -10.10
C ASP A 349 15.95 -4.84 -9.00
N ASN A 350 14.97 -4.35 -8.24
CA ASN A 350 14.48 -5.03 -7.04
C ASN A 350 12.96 -5.09 -6.97
N VAL A 351 12.47 -6.12 -6.30
CA VAL A 351 11.15 -6.16 -5.67
C VAL A 351 11.34 -5.94 -4.17
N TYR A 352 10.53 -5.07 -3.60
CA TYR A 352 10.54 -4.76 -2.19
C TYR A 352 9.27 -5.30 -1.53
N VAL A 353 9.47 -5.96 -0.38
CA VAL A 353 8.38 -6.47 0.46
C VAL A 353 8.51 -5.82 1.82
N ALA A 354 7.43 -5.23 2.31
CA ALA A 354 7.36 -4.68 3.64
C ALA A 354 6.23 -5.32 4.44
N GLY A 355 6.47 -5.51 5.72
CA GLY A 355 5.53 -6.08 6.67
C GLY A 355 5.90 -5.71 8.09
N THR A 356 5.16 -6.26 9.05
CA THR A 356 5.43 -6.11 10.47
C THR A 356 5.76 -7.46 11.10
N PHE A 357 6.59 -7.48 12.13
CA PHE A 357 6.94 -8.68 12.88
C PHE A 357 7.07 -8.34 14.37
N ASN A 358 6.70 -9.29 15.22
CA ASN A 358 6.71 -9.13 16.68
C ASN A 358 7.40 -10.29 17.41
N GLN A 359 8.19 -11.08 16.70
CA GLN A 359 9.04 -12.14 17.24
C GLN A 359 10.41 -12.08 16.57
N PRO A 360 11.48 -12.58 17.20
CA PRO A 360 12.77 -12.69 16.56
C PRO A 360 12.63 -13.44 15.24
N ALA A 361 12.95 -12.77 14.13
CA ALA A 361 12.81 -13.33 12.79
C ALA A 361 14.18 -13.59 12.18
N VAL A 362 14.28 -14.72 11.49
CA VAL A 362 15.50 -15.08 10.74
C VAL A 362 15.33 -14.59 9.30
N PHE A 363 15.88 -13.40 9.03
CA PHE A 363 15.95 -12.83 7.68
C PHE A 363 17.33 -13.06 7.03
N GLY A 364 17.87 -14.29 7.14
CA GLY A 364 19.26 -14.56 6.78
C GLY A 364 20.26 -14.12 7.88
N VAL A 365 19.90 -13.12 8.68
CA VAL A 365 20.53 -12.72 9.95
C VAL A 365 19.41 -12.53 10.96
N ASN A 366 19.65 -12.91 12.20
CA ASN A 366 18.66 -12.71 13.27
C ASN A 366 18.34 -11.24 13.44
N LYS A 367 17.07 -10.87 13.37
CA LYS A 367 16.55 -9.55 13.66
C LYS A 367 15.71 -9.61 14.93
N THR A 368 15.97 -8.70 15.83
CA THR A 368 15.16 -8.47 17.03
C THR A 368 14.22 -7.29 16.77
N PHE A 369 13.04 -7.35 17.35
CA PHE A 369 12.06 -6.26 17.33
C PHE A 369 12.14 -5.48 18.66
N LYS A 370 11.57 -4.28 18.64
CA LYS A 370 11.41 -3.43 19.80
C LYS A 370 9.93 -3.10 20.01
N GLY A 371 9.54 -2.78 21.23
CA GLY A 371 8.12 -2.54 21.55
C GLY A 371 7.22 -3.75 21.31
N GLY A 372 6.02 -3.56 20.76
CA GLY A 372 5.06 -4.62 20.45
C GLY A 372 5.28 -5.28 19.07
N SER A 373 5.78 -4.53 18.09
CA SER A 373 6.19 -5.02 16.75
C SER A 373 7.03 -3.97 16.02
N ASP A 374 7.82 -4.40 15.05
CA ASP A 374 8.58 -3.53 14.15
C ASP A 374 8.18 -3.74 12.69
N VAL A 375 8.32 -2.69 11.87
CA VAL A 375 8.29 -2.79 10.42
C VAL A 375 9.60 -3.38 9.91
N PHE A 376 9.51 -4.31 8.95
CA PHE A 376 10.64 -4.75 8.14
C PHE A 376 10.45 -4.37 6.68
N VAL A 377 11.56 -4.19 5.96
CA VAL A 377 11.61 -4.12 4.50
C VAL A 377 12.69 -5.05 3.99
N ALA A 378 12.34 -5.91 3.05
CA ALA A 378 13.25 -6.82 2.37
C ALA A 378 13.33 -6.46 0.88
N ALA A 379 14.54 -6.42 0.32
CA ALA A 379 14.78 -6.26 -1.11
C ALA A 379 15.19 -7.57 -1.75
N PHE A 380 14.49 -7.94 -2.81
CA PHE A 380 14.76 -9.12 -3.63
C PHE A 380 15.28 -8.68 -5.00
N ASN A 381 16.35 -9.27 -5.47
CA ASN A 381 16.85 -9.04 -6.82
C ASN A 381 15.88 -9.60 -7.85
N ARG A 382 15.40 -8.80 -8.79
CA ARG A 382 14.40 -9.19 -9.81
C ARG A 382 14.89 -10.25 -10.80
N SER A 383 16.21 -10.37 -11.00
CA SER A 383 16.78 -11.33 -11.94
C SER A 383 17.03 -12.70 -11.32
N THR A 384 17.30 -12.74 -10.01
CA THR A 384 17.71 -13.99 -9.31
C THR A 384 16.77 -14.41 -8.20
N ASN A 385 15.80 -13.56 -7.81
CA ASN A 385 14.94 -13.72 -6.65
C ASN A 385 15.67 -13.86 -5.31
N ALA A 386 16.97 -13.58 -5.29
CA ALA A 386 17.78 -13.62 -4.08
C ALA A 386 17.55 -12.38 -3.21
N VAL A 387 17.53 -12.58 -1.90
CA VAL A 387 17.52 -11.48 -0.93
C VAL A 387 18.81 -10.67 -1.06
N ARG A 388 18.69 -9.35 -1.25
CA ARG A 388 19.81 -8.43 -1.24
C ARG A 388 20.12 -7.92 0.16
N TRP A 389 19.08 -7.48 0.85
CA TRP A 389 19.16 -6.99 2.22
C TRP A 389 17.79 -7.01 2.90
N VAL A 390 17.82 -6.98 4.22
CA VAL A 390 16.63 -6.76 5.06
C VAL A 390 16.98 -5.70 6.09
N THR A 391 16.06 -4.75 6.27
CA THR A 391 16.15 -3.71 7.30
C THR A 391 14.87 -3.69 8.15
N THR A 392 14.99 -3.16 9.37
CA THR A 392 13.88 -3.04 10.31
C THR A 392 13.83 -1.61 10.84
N SER A 393 12.64 -1.14 11.23
CA SER A 393 12.44 0.19 11.79
C SER A 393 13.24 0.37 13.08
N GLY A 394 13.26 -0.65 13.93
CA GLY A 394 13.91 -0.57 15.25
C GLY A 394 13.32 0.55 16.10
N PHE A 395 12.06 0.92 15.87
CA PHE A 395 11.39 1.97 16.62
C PHE A 395 11.20 1.53 18.07
N ASP A 396 11.80 2.30 18.98
CA ASP A 396 11.75 2.05 20.41
C ASP A 396 10.82 3.07 21.05
N ASP A 397 9.64 2.61 21.47
CA ASP A 397 8.68 3.41 22.21
C ASP A 397 8.85 3.31 23.75
N GLY A 398 10.02 2.83 24.18
CA GLY A 398 10.34 2.54 25.58
C GLY A 398 9.74 1.20 26.04
N ASP A 399 9.50 1.05 27.34
CA ASP A 399 9.00 -0.22 27.92
C ASP A 399 7.54 -0.55 27.55
N ASN A 400 6.97 0.15 26.58
CA ASN A 400 5.55 0.01 26.24
C ASN A 400 5.32 -1.11 25.21
N LYS A 401 5.40 -2.38 25.66
CA LYS A 401 5.05 -3.58 24.87
C LYS A 401 3.61 -3.57 24.34
N LYS A 402 2.82 -2.52 24.63
CA LYS A 402 1.44 -2.36 24.21
C LYS A 402 1.30 -1.68 22.84
N ASN A 403 2.36 -1.08 22.28
CA ASN A 403 2.29 -0.43 21.00
C ASN A 403 2.77 -1.38 19.89
N ARG A 404 2.00 -1.46 18.80
CA ARG A 404 2.38 -2.19 17.59
C ARG A 404 2.53 -1.22 16.42
N GLU A 405 3.47 -1.48 15.54
CA GLU A 405 3.57 -0.77 14.28
C GLU A 405 2.55 -1.33 13.27
N VAL A 406 1.88 -0.44 12.57
CA VAL A 406 0.94 -0.76 11.49
C VAL A 406 1.50 -0.18 10.19
N LEU A 407 1.83 -1.05 9.25
CA LEU A 407 2.30 -0.62 7.94
C LEU A 407 1.11 -0.18 7.08
N VAL A 408 1.20 1.02 6.53
CA VAL A 408 0.18 1.59 5.62
C VAL A 408 0.50 1.30 4.17
N GLY A 409 1.76 1.49 3.78
CA GLY A 409 2.17 1.30 2.41
C GLY A 409 3.63 1.66 2.14
N MET A 410 4.03 1.38 0.92
CA MET A 410 5.37 1.69 0.41
C MET A 410 5.26 2.23 -1.01
N SER A 411 6.05 3.24 -1.33
CA SER A 411 6.12 3.87 -2.64
C SER A 411 7.57 3.95 -3.12
N ALA A 412 7.79 3.61 -4.38
CA ALA A 412 9.08 3.78 -5.06
C ALA A 412 8.86 4.70 -6.28
N VAL A 413 9.41 5.91 -6.22
CA VAL A 413 9.27 6.93 -7.26
C VAL A 413 10.60 7.62 -7.49
N ASN A 414 11.09 7.63 -8.75
CA ASN A 414 12.31 8.32 -9.15
C ASN A 414 13.55 8.03 -8.28
N GLY A 415 13.71 6.75 -7.89
CA GLY A 415 14.79 6.32 -7.01
C GLY A 415 14.62 6.73 -5.54
N LYS A 416 13.52 7.39 -5.19
CA LYS A 416 13.10 7.69 -3.82
C LYS A 416 12.13 6.60 -3.35
N MET A 417 12.40 6.04 -2.19
CA MET A 417 11.51 5.08 -1.58
C MET A 417 11.02 5.61 -0.23
N VAL A 418 9.71 5.50 -0.01
CA VAL A 418 9.05 5.92 1.23
C VAL A 418 8.26 4.74 1.79
N VAL A 419 8.39 4.54 3.09
CA VAL A 419 7.59 3.57 3.86
C VAL A 419 6.75 4.35 4.86
N ALA A 420 5.44 4.19 4.78
CA ALA A 420 4.50 4.83 5.70
C ALA A 420 3.93 3.81 6.67
N ALA A 421 4.05 4.08 7.96
CA ALA A 421 3.53 3.29 9.05
C ALA A 421 3.07 4.22 10.18
N TYR A 422 2.45 3.66 11.20
CA TYR A 422 2.21 4.32 12.48
C TYR A 422 2.27 3.30 13.62
N ALA A 423 2.63 3.75 14.81
CA ALA A 423 2.49 2.96 16.03
C ALA A 423 1.11 3.20 16.63
N GLU A 424 0.40 2.14 17.00
CA GLU A 424 -0.90 2.21 17.70
C GLU A 424 -0.88 1.41 18.99
N GLU A 425 -1.65 1.85 19.96
CA GLU A 425 -1.90 1.11 21.19
C GLU A 425 -2.77 -0.11 20.87
N THR A 426 -2.34 -1.30 21.36
CA THR A 426 -2.92 -2.59 20.96
C THR A 426 -4.32 -2.84 21.50
N THR A 427 -4.68 -2.27 22.66
CA THR A 427 -5.98 -2.49 23.31
C THR A 427 -7.09 -1.63 22.69
N GLU A 428 -6.82 -0.33 22.55
CA GLU A 428 -7.79 0.64 21.99
C GLU A 428 -7.61 0.85 20.47
N HIS A 429 -6.55 0.30 19.90
CA HIS A 429 -6.14 0.52 18.52
C HIS A 429 -6.02 2.01 18.16
N LYS A 430 -5.55 2.79 19.08
CA LYS A 430 -5.43 4.23 18.92
C LYS A 430 -4.04 4.58 18.41
N PRO A 431 -3.91 5.25 17.27
CA PRO A 431 -2.63 5.73 16.77
C PRO A 431 -1.95 6.66 17.78
N GLN A 432 -0.68 6.39 18.07
CA GLN A 432 0.13 7.14 19.04
C GLN A 432 1.26 7.92 18.36
N THR A 433 1.94 7.31 17.40
CA THR A 433 3.12 7.90 16.74
C THR A 433 3.08 7.66 15.25
N ALA A 434 3.28 8.71 14.47
CA ALA A 434 3.45 8.62 13.03
C ALA A 434 4.87 8.14 12.69
N LEU A 435 4.98 7.21 11.75
CA LEU A 435 6.23 6.57 11.35
C LEU A 435 6.34 6.63 9.83
N VAL A 436 6.98 7.66 9.30
CA VAL A 436 7.30 7.77 7.88
C VAL A 436 8.80 7.67 7.72
N TYR A 437 9.24 6.72 6.91
CA TYR A 437 10.65 6.48 6.67
C TYR A 437 10.99 6.74 5.20
N THR A 438 12.16 7.32 4.97
CA THR A 438 12.84 7.23 3.68
C THR A 438 13.77 6.02 3.69
N LEU A 439 13.83 5.33 2.56
CA LEU A 439 14.64 4.13 2.39
C LEU A 439 15.62 4.33 1.24
N THR A 440 16.89 4.06 1.52
CA THR A 440 17.94 4.11 0.50
C THR A 440 18.04 2.78 -0.26
N SER A 441 18.70 2.78 -1.41
CA SER A 441 18.90 1.57 -2.22
C SER A 441 19.73 0.47 -1.53
N ASN A 442 20.50 0.82 -0.51
CA ASN A 442 21.28 -0.11 0.30
C ASN A 442 20.59 -0.57 1.59
N GLY A 443 19.30 -0.22 1.77
CA GLY A 443 18.48 -0.68 2.89
C GLY A 443 18.57 0.16 4.16
N THR A 444 19.08 1.40 4.10
CA THR A 444 19.05 2.28 5.27
C THR A 444 17.70 2.96 5.38
N LEU A 445 16.96 2.70 6.48
CA LEU A 445 15.76 3.42 6.87
C LEU A 445 16.13 4.65 7.69
N THR A 446 15.61 5.80 7.29
CA THR A 446 15.73 7.04 8.05
C THR A 446 14.36 7.55 8.39
N LYS A 447 14.06 7.70 9.68
CA LYS A 447 12.78 8.26 10.13
C LYS A 447 12.69 9.70 9.61
N GLY A 448 11.61 9.97 8.89
CA GLY A 448 11.27 11.30 8.40
C GLY A 448 10.23 11.93 9.33
N ASN A 449 9.14 12.31 8.79
CA ASN A 449 8.11 13.17 9.32
C ASN A 449 7.12 12.51 10.30
N ASP A 450 6.46 13.31 11.15
CA ASP A 450 5.51 12.90 12.18
C ASP A 450 4.03 13.04 11.75
N SER A 451 3.72 12.82 10.47
CA SER A 451 2.33 12.86 9.97
C SER A 451 1.74 11.46 9.86
N PHE A 452 0.57 11.25 10.46
CA PHE A 452 -0.18 10.01 10.32
C PHE A 452 -0.68 9.87 8.88
N VAL A 453 -0.20 8.86 8.16
CA VAL A 453 -0.60 8.50 6.81
C VAL A 453 -1.53 7.29 6.88
N TYR A 454 -2.67 7.34 6.18
CA TYR A 454 -3.65 6.26 6.09
C TYR A 454 -3.84 5.71 4.67
N GLY A 455 -3.23 6.35 3.69
CA GLY A 455 -3.15 5.90 2.32
C GLY A 455 -1.97 6.52 1.61
N LEU A 456 -1.34 5.77 0.73
CA LEU A 456 -0.18 6.15 -0.05
C LEU A 456 -0.37 5.67 -1.48
N GLY A 457 -0.37 6.60 -2.43
CA GLY A 457 -0.44 6.33 -3.86
C GLY A 457 0.63 7.11 -4.61
N ASN A 458 1.04 6.60 -5.77
CA ASN A 458 2.04 7.27 -6.59
C ASN A 458 1.87 6.98 -8.09
N ASN A 459 2.43 7.87 -8.88
CA ASN A 459 2.83 7.63 -10.27
C ASN A 459 4.32 7.97 -10.44
N HIS A 460 4.78 8.16 -11.69
CA HIS A 460 6.18 8.44 -11.98
C HIS A 460 6.75 9.67 -11.25
N ASN A 461 5.95 10.72 -11.04
CA ASN A 461 6.44 12.02 -10.55
C ASN A 461 5.67 12.55 -9.34
N THR A 462 4.62 11.88 -8.91
CA THR A 462 3.75 12.38 -7.84
C THR A 462 3.53 11.30 -6.79
N ILE A 463 3.70 11.67 -5.52
CA ILE A 463 3.27 10.89 -4.37
C ILE A 463 2.06 11.59 -3.77
N VAL A 464 1.01 10.84 -3.47
CA VAL A 464 -0.17 11.35 -2.77
C VAL A 464 -0.37 10.58 -1.47
N THR A 465 -0.57 11.31 -0.40
CA THR A 465 -0.90 10.74 0.92
C THR A 465 -2.31 11.13 1.32
N SER A 466 -2.93 10.29 2.14
CA SER A 466 -4.12 10.65 2.90
C SER A 466 -3.83 10.66 4.40
N THR A 467 -4.38 11.63 5.10
CA THR A 467 -4.34 11.74 6.57
C THR A 467 -5.76 11.89 7.09
N VAL A 468 -6.01 11.44 8.31
CA VAL A 468 -7.31 11.58 8.97
C VAL A 468 -7.10 12.33 10.28
N ASP A 469 -7.82 13.43 10.46
CA ASP A 469 -7.78 14.24 11.67
C ASP A 469 -9.21 14.65 12.06
N GLY A 470 -9.67 14.12 13.17
CA GLY A 470 -11.02 14.37 13.68
C GLY A 470 -12.09 13.99 12.65
N THR A 471 -12.77 14.99 12.10
CA THR A 471 -13.86 14.84 11.12
C THR A 471 -13.40 14.84 9.66
N LYS A 472 -12.11 15.09 9.42
CA LYS A 472 -11.56 15.38 8.08
C LYS A 472 -10.69 14.26 7.56
N ILE A 473 -10.82 14.00 6.25
CA ILE A 473 -9.77 13.32 5.48
C ILE A 473 -9.06 14.39 4.65
N THR A 474 -7.74 14.44 4.76
CA THR A 474 -6.90 15.38 3.99
C THR A 474 -6.01 14.63 3.04
N TYR A 475 -6.03 15.00 1.77
CA TYR A 475 -5.20 14.47 0.71
C TYR A 475 -4.14 15.51 0.35
N THR A 476 -2.87 15.07 0.29
CA THR A 476 -1.75 15.93 -0.10
C THR A 476 -0.95 15.29 -1.20
N ALA A 477 -0.80 16.00 -2.31
CA ALA A 477 0.07 15.60 -3.41
C ALA A 477 1.42 16.30 -3.31
N PHE A 478 2.48 15.54 -3.56
CA PHE A 478 3.86 15.97 -3.54
C PHE A 478 4.50 15.75 -4.90
N ASP A 479 5.33 16.70 -5.32
CA ASP A 479 6.23 16.51 -6.45
C ASP A 479 7.42 15.66 -6.00
N ALA A 480 7.53 14.45 -6.53
CA ALA A 480 8.61 13.53 -6.22
C ALA A 480 9.89 13.81 -7.03
N ASP A 481 9.81 14.64 -8.08
CA ASP A 481 10.95 15.00 -8.93
C ASP A 481 11.86 16.06 -8.29
N GLU A 482 11.37 16.86 -7.35
CA GLU A 482 12.23 17.81 -6.65
C GLU A 482 13.16 17.08 -5.68
N THR A 483 14.36 16.84 -6.15
CA THR A 483 15.50 16.44 -5.34
C THR A 483 15.96 17.60 -4.44
N THR A 484 15.25 17.88 -3.36
CA THR A 484 15.77 18.68 -2.23
C THR A 484 16.58 17.84 -1.25
N GLY A 485 16.91 16.62 -1.59
CA GLY A 485 17.77 15.72 -0.82
C GLY A 485 19.01 15.37 -1.61
N VAL A 486 20.15 15.38 -0.97
CA VAL A 486 21.45 14.93 -1.50
C VAL A 486 21.25 13.66 -2.35
N ARG A 487 21.40 13.77 -3.66
CA ARG A 487 21.60 12.60 -4.51
C ARG A 487 22.82 11.87 -3.98
N THR A 488 22.64 10.71 -3.38
CA THR A 488 23.74 9.75 -3.27
C THR A 488 23.98 9.19 -4.66
N VAL A 489 24.87 9.83 -5.37
CA VAL A 489 25.26 9.45 -6.70
C VAL A 489 26.29 8.36 -6.58
N ALA A 490 25.91 7.14 -6.92
CA ALA A 490 26.88 6.23 -7.49
C ALA A 490 27.26 6.84 -8.84
N ASP A 491 28.45 7.41 -8.96
CA ASP A 491 29.09 7.87 -10.20
C ASP A 491 29.03 9.36 -10.59
N ASP A 492 28.54 10.30 -9.78
CA ASP A 492 28.61 11.72 -10.13
C ASP A 492 29.83 12.41 -9.47
N ALA A 493 30.46 13.29 -10.24
CA ALA A 493 31.55 14.06 -9.73
C ALA A 493 31.15 14.89 -8.51
N VAL A 494 31.86 14.77 -7.42
CA VAL A 494 31.66 15.63 -6.24
C VAL A 494 31.96 17.05 -6.66
N VAL A 495 31.01 17.96 -6.42
CA VAL A 495 31.15 19.39 -6.70
C VAL A 495 31.36 20.10 -5.36
N THR A 496 32.50 20.73 -5.19
CA THR A 496 32.80 21.58 -4.03
C THR A 496 32.96 23.02 -4.48
N ARG A 497 32.64 23.97 -3.60
CA ARG A 497 32.83 25.40 -3.87
C ARG A 497 33.70 26.02 -2.77
N GLN A 498 34.72 26.76 -3.19
CA GLN A 498 35.53 27.59 -2.31
C GLN A 498 35.62 29.01 -2.91
N GLY A 499 34.95 29.94 -2.28
CA GLY A 499 34.80 31.31 -2.81
C GLY A 499 34.14 31.33 -4.17
N ASP A 500 34.81 31.86 -5.18
CA ASP A 500 34.31 31.96 -6.56
C ASP A 500 34.76 30.79 -7.46
N VAL A 501 35.24 29.71 -6.91
CA VAL A 501 35.74 28.56 -7.68
C VAL A 501 34.92 27.31 -7.30
N PHE A 502 34.36 26.67 -8.30
CA PHE A 502 33.83 25.31 -8.22
C PHE A 502 34.90 24.32 -8.62
N SER A 503 35.11 23.28 -7.83
CA SER A 503 36.04 22.17 -8.11
C SER A 503 35.24 20.88 -8.28
N PHE A 504 35.66 20.04 -9.23
CA PHE A 504 35.04 18.78 -9.59
C PHE A 504 36.01 17.62 -9.35
N SER A 505 35.53 16.53 -8.75
CA SER A 505 36.33 15.35 -8.47
C SER A 505 36.88 14.66 -9.73
N ARG A 506 36.30 14.94 -10.91
CA ARG A 506 36.75 14.50 -12.25
C ARG A 506 36.53 15.60 -13.29
N ALA A 507 37.17 15.46 -14.45
CA ALA A 507 36.94 16.37 -15.58
C ALA A 507 35.53 16.17 -16.14
N LEU A 508 34.79 17.26 -16.34
CA LEU A 508 33.43 17.27 -16.89
C LEU A 508 33.09 18.61 -17.57
N ASP A 509 32.00 18.63 -18.31
CA ASP A 509 31.48 19.86 -18.90
C ASP A 509 30.71 20.66 -17.87
N ALA A 510 31.10 21.91 -17.63
CA ALA A 510 30.48 22.79 -16.66
C ALA A 510 29.90 24.04 -17.35
N GLN A 511 28.67 24.42 -16.97
CA GLN A 511 27.91 25.53 -17.53
C GLN A 511 27.22 26.32 -16.43
N VAL A 512 27.16 27.62 -16.54
CA VAL A 512 26.43 28.49 -15.61
C VAL A 512 25.35 29.28 -16.35
N TYR A 513 24.16 29.29 -15.80
CA TYR A 513 22.98 29.95 -16.33
C TYR A 513 22.46 31.00 -15.33
N ASN A 514 21.84 32.06 -15.85
CA ASN A 514 21.01 32.93 -15.00
C ASN A 514 19.63 32.28 -14.76
N LEU A 515 18.78 32.93 -13.95
CA LEU A 515 17.44 32.43 -13.62
C LEU A 515 16.48 32.45 -14.83
N GLN A 516 16.78 33.19 -15.89
CA GLN A 516 16.03 33.22 -17.15
C GLN A 516 16.47 32.09 -18.12
N GLY A 517 17.44 31.26 -17.71
CA GLY A 517 17.95 30.15 -18.53
C GLY A 517 19.01 30.54 -19.56
N ALA A 518 19.49 31.81 -19.56
CA ALA A 518 20.57 32.23 -20.46
C ALA A 518 21.93 31.68 -19.98
N LEU A 519 22.68 31.06 -20.89
CA LEU A 519 24.03 30.54 -20.62
C LEU A 519 25.00 31.71 -20.49
N LEU A 520 25.72 31.77 -19.36
CA LEU A 520 26.67 32.84 -19.03
C LEU A 520 28.12 32.38 -19.10
N LEU A 521 28.40 31.14 -18.65
CA LEU A 521 29.73 30.53 -18.69
C LEU A 521 29.62 29.09 -19.18
N SER A 522 30.60 28.63 -19.96
CA SER A 522 30.70 27.24 -20.38
C SER A 522 32.16 26.83 -20.49
N GLN A 523 32.51 25.70 -19.89
CA GLN A 523 33.85 25.10 -19.99
C GLN A 523 33.72 23.59 -20.12
N LYS A 524 34.34 23.00 -21.17
CA LYS A 524 34.32 21.57 -21.44
C LYS A 524 35.49 20.87 -20.80
N GLY A 525 35.27 19.64 -20.32
CA GLY A 525 36.31 18.75 -19.81
C GLY A 525 37.14 19.34 -18.67
N THR A 526 36.55 20.21 -17.83
CA THR A 526 37.26 20.92 -16.77
C THR A 526 37.12 20.23 -15.41
N ARG A 527 38.14 20.40 -14.55
CA ARG A 527 38.10 20.02 -13.14
C ARG A 527 37.78 21.19 -12.21
N SER A 528 37.70 22.40 -12.76
CA SER A 528 37.28 23.58 -11.97
C SER A 528 36.67 24.63 -12.87
N LEU A 529 35.77 25.45 -12.32
CA LEU A 529 35.11 26.58 -13.00
C LEU A 529 35.10 27.79 -12.09
N SER A 530 35.72 28.89 -12.55
CA SER A 530 35.65 30.16 -11.82
C SER A 530 34.42 30.94 -12.25
N VAL A 531 33.71 31.48 -11.29
CA VAL A 531 32.56 32.38 -11.46
C VAL A 531 32.88 33.80 -11.05
N ALA A 532 34.16 34.13 -10.89
CA ALA A 532 34.63 35.47 -10.41
C ALA A 532 34.15 36.61 -11.32
N THR A 533 33.99 36.36 -12.60
CA THR A 533 33.56 37.36 -13.61
C THR A 533 32.04 37.64 -13.59
N LEU A 534 31.24 36.83 -12.91
CA LEU A 534 29.80 37.07 -12.83
C LEU A 534 29.47 38.20 -11.84
N PRO A 535 28.47 39.02 -12.11
CA PRO A 535 27.93 40.00 -11.14
C PRO A 535 27.37 39.30 -9.90
N GLN A 536 27.12 40.06 -8.84
CA GLN A 536 26.35 39.55 -7.68
C GLN A 536 24.95 39.16 -8.15
N GLY A 537 24.51 37.91 -7.78
CA GLY A 537 23.24 37.39 -8.27
C GLY A 537 23.04 35.92 -7.96
N VAL A 538 21.91 35.40 -8.45
CA VAL A 538 21.54 34.00 -8.30
C VAL A 538 21.70 33.29 -9.64
N TYR A 539 22.36 32.16 -9.61
CA TYR A 539 22.77 31.39 -10.80
C TYR A 539 22.53 29.91 -10.61
N VAL A 540 22.55 29.16 -11.71
CA VAL A 540 22.49 27.70 -11.76
C VAL A 540 23.76 27.17 -12.42
N LEU A 541 24.55 26.40 -11.67
CA LEU A 541 25.63 25.59 -12.22
C LEU A 541 25.06 24.27 -12.72
N LYS A 542 25.37 23.90 -13.97
CA LYS A 542 25.22 22.55 -14.52
C LYS A 542 26.60 21.97 -14.76
N ALA A 543 26.92 20.86 -14.11
CA ALA A 543 28.22 20.21 -14.19
C ALA A 543 28.02 18.70 -14.37
N GLY A 544 28.13 18.22 -15.64
CA GLY A 544 27.68 16.88 -16.02
C GLY A 544 26.18 16.71 -15.77
N ALA A 545 25.79 15.70 -14.99
CA ALA A 545 24.42 15.48 -14.54
C ALA A 545 24.02 16.40 -13.36
N ASN A 546 24.99 17.00 -12.65
CA ASN A 546 24.73 17.85 -11.49
C ASN A 546 24.17 19.21 -11.89
N LYS A 547 23.13 19.66 -11.19
CA LYS A 547 22.60 21.03 -11.27
C LYS A 547 22.55 21.59 -9.84
N GLN A 548 23.16 22.74 -9.64
CA GLN A 548 23.23 23.40 -8.34
C GLN A 548 22.94 24.90 -8.47
N LYS A 549 21.98 25.40 -7.69
CA LYS A 549 21.72 26.84 -7.53
C LYS A 549 22.77 27.40 -6.57
N PHE A 550 23.33 28.57 -6.90
CA PHE A 550 24.26 29.28 -6.03
C PHE A 550 24.06 30.79 -6.10
N ILE A 551 24.53 31.46 -5.07
CA ILE A 551 24.55 32.93 -4.96
C ILE A 551 26.01 33.34 -5.07
N LYS A 552 26.26 34.33 -5.91
CA LYS A 552 27.53 35.05 -5.97
C LYS A 552 27.46 36.34 -5.20
#